data_c391cc4c2bf720715ec2da6ac4fcb26f
#
_entry.id   c391cc4c2bf720715ec2da6ac4fcb26f
#
_cell.length_a   1.000
_cell.length_b   1.000
_cell.length_c   1.000
_cell.angle_alpha   90.00
_cell.angle_beta   90.00
_cell.angle_gamma   90.00
#
_symmetry.space_group_name_H-M   'P 1'
#
loop_
_entity.id
_entity.type
_entity.pdbx_description
1 polymer ?
#
loop_
_entity_poly.entity_id
_entity_poly.type
_entity_poly.pdbx_seq_one_letter_code
_entity_poly.pdbx_strand_id
1 'polypeptide(L)' 'MALKDDVLYELMNTDDYISGESLANKFGKSRAAVWKAIKSLIKAGYAVDAVTNKGYK' A
#
# COMPACT_ATOMS: atom_id res chain seq x y z
N MET A 1 0.05 -2.87 15.30
CA MET A 1 -0.41 -3.61 14.13
C MET A 1 0.67 -3.59 13.05
N ALA A 2 0.66 -4.59 12.18
CA ALA A 2 1.66 -4.64 11.11
C ALA A 2 1.35 -3.59 10.03
N LEU A 3 2.40 -3.04 9.42
CA LEU A 3 2.24 -2.04 8.36
C LEU A 3 1.38 -2.56 7.22
N LYS A 4 1.51 -3.85 6.86
CA LYS A 4 0.72 -4.42 5.77
C LYS A 4 -0.78 -4.35 6.06
N ASP A 5 -1.18 -4.51 7.31
CA ASP A 5 -2.60 -4.43 7.69
C ASP A 5 -3.10 -2.99 7.55
N ASP A 6 -2.29 -2.02 7.94
CA ASP A 6 -2.63 -0.61 7.81
C ASP A 6 -2.75 -0.21 6.34
N VAL A 7 -1.81 -0.66 5.51
CA VAL A 7 -1.84 -0.40 4.07
C VAL A 7 -3.07 -1.04 3.43
N LEU A 8 -3.37 -2.29 3.79
CA LEU A 8 -4.54 -2.97 3.28
C LEU A 8 -5.82 -2.22 3.63
N TYR A 9 -5.93 -1.76 4.87
CA TYR A 9 -7.10 -1.00 5.32
C TYR A 9 -7.29 0.26 4.47
N GLU A 10 -6.22 0.99 4.22
CA GLU A 10 -6.29 2.20 3.39
C GLU A 10 -6.72 1.88 1.96
N LEU A 11 -6.18 0.82 1.39
CA LEU A 11 -6.53 0.43 0.03
C LEU A 11 -7.99 0.00 -0.08
N MET A 12 -8.53 -0.65 0.95
CA MET A 12 -9.91 -1.08 0.96
C MET A 12 -10.89 0.07 1.14
N ASN A 13 -10.44 1.17 1.72
CA ASN A 13 -11.30 2.33 2.02
C ASN A 13 -11.15 3.46 1.03
N THR A 14 -10.51 3.23 -0.11
CA THR A 14 -10.38 4.23 -1.16
C THR A 14 -10.88 3.67 -2.48
N ASP A 15 -11.47 4.53 -3.28
CA ASP A 15 -11.94 4.18 -4.63
C ASP A 15 -10.92 4.57 -5.70
N ASP A 16 -9.77 5.10 -5.30
CA ASP A 16 -8.78 5.61 -6.22
C ASP A 16 -7.39 5.12 -5.82
N TYR A 17 -6.40 5.40 -6.67
CA TYR A 17 -5.02 5.02 -6.39
C TYR A 17 -4.43 5.89 -5.29
N ILE A 18 -3.64 5.27 -4.41
CA ILE A 18 -2.88 5.97 -3.38
C ILE A 18 -1.41 5.79 -3.69
N SER A 19 -0.64 6.89 -3.75
CA SER A 19 0.78 6.79 -4.02
C SER A 19 1.53 6.16 -2.85
N GLY A 20 2.63 5.48 -3.16
CA GLY A 20 3.49 4.92 -2.11
C GLY A 20 4.04 6.00 -1.20
N GLU A 21 4.32 7.18 -1.74
CA GLU A 21 4.78 8.31 -0.95
C GLU A 21 3.72 8.77 0.05
N SER A 22 2.45 8.85 -0.37
CA SER A 22 1.37 9.22 0.53
C SER A 22 1.21 8.22 1.66
N LEU A 23 1.30 6.92 1.34
CA LEU A 23 1.22 5.87 2.35
C LEU A 23 2.41 5.96 3.32
N ALA A 24 3.61 6.17 2.79
CA ALA A 24 4.80 6.30 3.62
C ALA A 24 4.68 7.47 4.58
N ASN A 25 4.22 8.62 4.11
CA ASN A 25 4.04 9.81 4.93
C ASN A 25 2.95 9.60 5.98
N LYS A 26 1.86 8.97 5.59
CA LYS A 26 0.72 8.75 6.50
C LYS A 26 1.11 7.86 7.68
N PHE A 27 1.91 6.84 7.43
CA PHE A 27 2.28 5.88 8.47
C PHE A 27 3.65 6.14 9.08
N GLY A 28 4.34 7.20 8.66
CA GLY A 28 5.67 7.50 9.16
C GLY A 28 6.70 6.44 8.81
N LYS A 29 6.59 5.84 7.63
CA LYS A 29 7.49 4.78 7.15
C LYS A 29 8.18 5.20 5.86
N SER A 30 9.17 4.42 5.43
CA SER A 30 9.83 4.66 4.16
C SER A 30 9.01 4.08 3.00
N ARG A 31 9.27 4.57 1.79
CA ARG A 31 8.63 4.03 0.60
C ARG A 31 8.97 2.55 0.40
N ALA A 32 10.21 2.17 0.75
CA ALA A 32 10.63 0.77 0.66
C ALA A 32 9.84 -0.11 1.62
N ALA A 33 9.55 0.38 2.82
CA ALA A 33 8.74 -0.37 3.78
C ALA A 33 7.31 -0.55 3.27
N VAL A 34 6.73 0.50 2.66
CA VAL A 34 5.40 0.42 2.05
C VAL A 34 5.40 -0.61 0.91
N TRP A 35 6.43 -0.58 0.07
CA TRP A 35 6.53 -1.54 -1.04
C TRP A 35 6.61 -2.97 -0.54
N LYS A 36 7.36 -3.21 0.53
CA LYS A 36 7.44 -4.54 1.14
C LYS A 36 6.07 -5.00 1.65
N ALA A 37 5.32 -4.09 2.27
CA ALA A 37 3.97 -4.39 2.75
C ALA A 37 3.05 -4.75 1.57
N ILE A 38 3.12 -3.99 0.48
CA ILE A 38 2.32 -4.25 -0.73
C ILE A 38 2.67 -5.64 -1.30
N LYS A 39 3.95 -5.94 -1.40
CA LYS A 39 4.39 -7.25 -1.92
C LYS A 39 3.89 -8.39 -1.04
N SER A 40 3.89 -8.20 0.27
CA SER A 40 3.37 -9.21 1.20
C SER A 40 1.88 -9.45 0.98
N LEU A 41 1.12 -8.38 0.74
CA LEU A 41 -0.31 -8.50 0.46
C LEU A 41 -0.56 -9.26 -0.83
N ILE A 42 0.18 -8.95 -1.88
CA ILE A 42 0.06 -9.65 -3.16
C ILE A 42 0.38 -11.13 -2.97
N LYS A 43 1.43 -11.43 -2.24
CA LYS A 43 1.84 -12.80 -1.98
C LYS A 43 0.79 -13.57 -1.17
N ALA A 44 0.07 -12.88 -0.29
CA ALA A 44 -1.00 -13.47 0.51
C ALA A 44 -2.29 -13.69 -0.28
N GLY A 45 -2.35 -13.22 -1.52
CA GLY A 45 -3.51 -13.45 -2.39
C GLY A 45 -4.42 -12.24 -2.60
N TYR A 46 -4.07 -11.10 -2.05
CA TYR A 46 -4.86 -9.88 -2.26
C TYR A 46 -4.58 -9.31 -3.66
N ALA A 47 -5.63 -8.88 -4.32
CA ALA A 47 -5.53 -8.29 -5.66
C ALA A 47 -5.21 -6.80 -5.54
N VAL A 48 -3.93 -6.49 -5.40
CA VAL A 48 -3.46 -5.10 -5.33
C VAL A 48 -2.98 -4.68 -6.71
N ASP A 49 -3.54 -3.61 -7.22
CA ASP A 49 -3.15 -3.07 -8.52
C ASP A 49 -2.08 -1.99 -8.30
N ALA A 50 -0.90 -2.22 -8.87
CA ALA A 50 0.23 -1.29 -8.77
C ALA A 50 0.48 -0.69 -10.14
N VAL A 51 0.26 0.61 -10.27
CA VAL A 51 0.43 1.33 -11.54
C VAL A 51 1.48 2.41 -11.38
N THR A 52 2.47 2.40 -12.28
CA THR A 52 3.51 3.42 -12.29
C THR A 52 2.89 4.81 -12.44
N ASN A 53 3.33 5.76 -11.62
CA ASN A 53 2.88 7.15 -11.60
C ASN A 53 1.46 7.35 -11.04
N LYS A 54 0.74 6.29 -10.67
CA LYS A 54 -0.57 6.42 -10.05
C LYS A 54 -0.55 5.95 -8.59
N GLY A 55 0.11 4.83 -8.33
CA GLY A 55 0.20 4.26 -7.00
C GLY A 55 -0.46 2.90 -6.91
N TYR A 56 -1.15 2.66 -5.80
CA TYR A 56 -1.73 1.35 -5.49
C TYR A 56 -3.23 1.46 -5.24
N LYS A 57 -3.92 0.41 -5.57
CA LYS A 57 -5.36 0.35 -5.37
C LYS A 57 -5.85 -1.00 -4.87
#